data_0d7e63a673f64d6b7af7d5e67c169dfa
#
_entry.id   0d7e63a673f64d6b7af7d5e67c169dfa
#
_cell.length_a   1.000
_cell.length_b   1.000
_cell.length_c   1.000
_cell.angle_alpha   90.00
_cell.angle_beta   90.00
_cell.angle_gamma   90.00
#
_symmetry.space_group_name_H-M   'P 1'
#
loop_
_entity.id
_entity.type
_entity.pdbx_description
1 polymer ?
#
loop_
_entity_poly.entity_id
_entity_poly.type
_entity_poly.pdbx_seq_one_letter_code
_entity_poly.pdbx_strand_id
1 'polypeptide(L)'
;MRLLFLSPVGVVGGAERTLLDLLDCLRRAPQAPWLGLIAGAEGPLTEQARALGVETLALPLSAALASLGDSQLRGAGADRYLRFGTALARATPAAAAHLLALQRALRRFRPTLIHSNGLKTHLLSALCTPGAPMVWHLHDFLGERPLLRRVLRVAGVRAAAAIANSAAVAEDARHVLGRVPVHPVHNGVDTERFSPGPAEGASLDTLAGLPPAPGGTVRLGLVATYARWKGQEVFLQAAARLRALHPPHAVRFYVVGSPVYRTPGSQYSEAELRATAHALGLEAHVGFIPFQAEPAPIYRALDGVVHASTRPEPFGMTLVEAMSCARAVVVSAAGGAAELVRSGHDALAFTPGDVEGLAGAMARLVREPELRARLGEEARRSVLARFTRERYAAQVRDVYMRVLGARA
;
A
#
# COMPACT_ATOMS: atom_id res chain seq x y z
N MET A 1 -15.06 -21.41 -13.35
CA MET A 1 -14.66 -19.99 -13.53
C MET A 1 -13.15 -19.92 -13.79
N ARG A 2 -12.68 -19.08 -14.71
CA ARG A 2 -11.25 -18.86 -15.03
C ARG A 2 -10.92 -17.39 -14.80
N LEU A 3 -10.15 -17.12 -13.77
CA LEU A 3 -9.76 -15.75 -13.37
C LEU A 3 -8.33 -15.48 -13.82
N LEU A 4 -8.14 -14.42 -14.58
CA LEU A 4 -6.81 -13.97 -15.00
C LEU A 4 -6.49 -12.63 -14.37
N PHE A 5 -5.38 -12.58 -13.64
CA PHE A 5 -4.88 -11.39 -12.98
C PHE A 5 -3.76 -10.74 -13.80
N LEU A 6 -3.76 -9.40 -13.84
CA LEU A 6 -2.74 -8.62 -14.54
C LEU A 6 -2.05 -7.69 -13.52
N SER A 7 -0.74 -7.82 -13.37
CA SER A 7 0.08 -6.89 -12.56
C SER A 7 1.14 -6.21 -13.44
N PRO A 8 1.38 -4.90 -13.28
CA PRO A 8 2.39 -4.19 -14.08
C PRO A 8 3.84 -4.48 -13.65
N VAL A 9 4.05 -5.18 -12.53
CA VAL A 9 5.35 -5.41 -11.90
C VAL A 9 5.55 -6.87 -11.49
N GLY A 10 6.80 -7.26 -11.27
CA GLY A 10 7.18 -8.56 -10.68
C GLY A 10 7.64 -8.49 -9.22
N VAL A 11 7.78 -7.28 -8.66
CA VAL A 11 8.12 -7.05 -7.25
C VAL A 11 6.88 -7.11 -6.37
N VAL A 12 7.05 -7.28 -5.06
CA VAL A 12 5.95 -7.30 -4.10
C VAL A 12 5.94 -6.00 -3.29
N GLY A 13 4.97 -5.13 -3.59
CA GLY A 13 4.58 -3.99 -2.78
C GLY A 13 3.25 -4.26 -2.04
N GLY A 14 2.61 -3.21 -1.51
CA GLY A 14 1.34 -3.36 -0.78
C GLY A 14 0.20 -3.93 -1.65
N ALA A 15 0.05 -3.45 -2.88
CA ALA A 15 -0.96 -3.91 -3.83
C ALA A 15 -0.71 -5.37 -4.27
N GLU A 16 0.54 -5.76 -4.47
CA GLU A 16 0.92 -7.12 -4.86
C GLU A 16 0.79 -8.10 -3.68
N ARG A 17 1.05 -7.65 -2.45
CA ARG A 17 0.78 -8.46 -1.25
C ARG A 17 -0.71 -8.78 -1.14
N THR A 18 -1.56 -7.76 -1.28
CA THR A 18 -3.01 -7.93 -1.28
C THR A 18 -3.49 -8.84 -2.41
N LEU A 19 -2.84 -8.78 -3.58
CA LEU A 19 -3.12 -9.69 -4.68
C LEU A 19 -2.76 -11.14 -4.34
N LEU A 20 -1.59 -11.38 -3.73
CA LEU A 20 -1.17 -12.72 -3.29
C LEU A 20 -2.12 -13.30 -2.24
N ASP A 21 -2.55 -12.49 -1.28
CA ASP A 21 -3.54 -12.89 -0.27
C ASP A 21 -4.89 -13.26 -0.92
N LEU A 22 -5.31 -12.51 -1.94
CA LEU A 22 -6.51 -12.84 -2.73
C LEU A 22 -6.35 -14.17 -3.47
N LEU A 23 -5.20 -14.39 -4.12
CA LEU A 23 -4.92 -15.63 -4.85
C LEU A 23 -4.92 -16.84 -3.91
N ASP A 24 -4.30 -16.73 -2.74
CA ASP A 24 -4.28 -17.78 -1.73
C ASP A 24 -5.71 -18.12 -1.24
N CYS A 25 -6.50 -17.12 -0.87
CA CYS A 25 -7.88 -17.32 -0.44
C CYS A 25 -8.75 -17.94 -1.53
N LEU A 26 -8.63 -17.50 -2.79
CA LEU A 26 -9.37 -18.06 -3.91
C LEU A 26 -8.97 -19.51 -4.19
N ARG A 27 -7.69 -19.85 -4.01
CA ARG A 27 -7.15 -21.19 -4.20
C ARG A 27 -7.66 -22.18 -3.16
N ARG A 28 -7.82 -21.72 -1.91
CA ARG A 28 -8.35 -22.53 -0.79
C ARG A 28 -9.88 -22.66 -0.78
N ALA A 29 -10.58 -21.93 -1.65
CA ALA A 29 -12.05 -22.01 -1.69
C ALA A 29 -12.53 -23.42 -2.11
N PRO A 30 -13.67 -23.92 -1.57
CA PRO A 30 -14.21 -25.26 -1.90
C PRO A 30 -14.42 -25.50 -3.39
N GLN A 31 -14.71 -24.44 -4.14
CA GLN A 31 -14.84 -24.48 -5.62
C GLN A 31 -13.80 -23.53 -6.22
N ALA A 32 -12.52 -23.85 -5.99
CA ALA A 32 -11.42 -23.03 -6.45
C ALA A 32 -11.48 -22.81 -7.97
N PRO A 33 -11.47 -21.56 -8.43
CA PRO A 33 -11.41 -21.27 -9.85
C PRO A 33 -10.03 -21.62 -10.42
N TRP A 34 -9.92 -21.75 -11.73
CA TRP A 34 -8.61 -21.68 -12.36
C TRP A 34 -8.07 -20.27 -12.23
N LEU A 35 -6.79 -20.13 -11.79
CA LEU A 35 -6.12 -18.87 -11.57
C LEU A 35 -4.92 -18.74 -12.51
N GLY A 36 -4.81 -17.61 -13.20
CA GLY A 36 -3.64 -17.21 -13.96
C GLY A 36 -3.17 -15.81 -13.60
N LEU A 37 -1.88 -15.57 -13.72
CA LEU A 37 -1.26 -14.25 -13.50
C LEU A 37 -0.35 -13.90 -14.67
N ILE A 38 -0.59 -12.73 -15.27
CA ILE A 38 0.36 -12.08 -16.18
C ILE A 38 1.00 -10.92 -15.44
N ALA A 39 2.32 -10.96 -15.26
CA ALA A 39 3.09 -9.92 -14.59
C ALA A 39 4.01 -9.18 -15.58
N GLY A 40 4.24 -7.89 -15.34
CA GLY A 40 5.12 -7.04 -16.15
C GLY A 40 6.61 -7.35 -16.02
N ALA A 41 7.00 -8.27 -15.15
CA ALA A 41 8.36 -8.80 -15.01
C ALA A 41 8.34 -10.12 -14.23
N GLU A 42 9.38 -10.94 -14.39
CA GLU A 42 9.69 -12.01 -13.43
C GLU A 42 10.17 -11.40 -12.11
N GLY A 43 9.94 -12.12 -11.00
CA GLY A 43 10.40 -11.73 -9.69
C GLY A 43 9.57 -12.33 -8.55
N PRO A 44 9.71 -11.80 -7.31
CA PRO A 44 9.07 -12.35 -6.13
C PRO A 44 7.55 -12.52 -6.22
N LEU A 45 6.85 -11.67 -7.00
CA LEU A 45 5.41 -11.81 -7.22
C LEU A 45 5.08 -13.10 -7.99
N THR A 46 5.79 -13.33 -9.11
CA THR A 46 5.55 -14.53 -9.95
C THR A 46 6.00 -15.80 -9.24
N GLU A 47 7.08 -15.76 -8.48
CA GLU A 47 7.58 -16.88 -7.69
C GLU A 47 6.57 -17.30 -6.61
N GLN A 48 6.09 -16.35 -5.81
CA GLN A 48 5.10 -16.61 -4.76
C GLN A 48 3.75 -17.07 -5.37
N ALA A 49 3.32 -16.49 -6.50
CA ALA A 49 2.11 -16.94 -7.18
C ALA A 49 2.22 -18.40 -7.70
N ARG A 50 3.38 -18.78 -8.25
CA ARG A 50 3.67 -20.17 -8.66
C ARG A 50 3.63 -21.13 -7.46
N ALA A 51 4.19 -20.72 -6.32
CA ALA A 51 4.16 -21.50 -5.09
C ALA A 51 2.71 -21.76 -4.61
N LEU A 52 1.77 -20.83 -4.91
CA LEU A 52 0.34 -21.02 -4.68
C LEU A 52 -0.37 -21.86 -5.75
N GLY A 53 0.35 -22.38 -6.77
CA GLY A 53 -0.22 -23.15 -7.86
C GLY A 53 -0.97 -22.30 -8.91
N VAL A 54 -0.63 -21.01 -9.03
CA VAL A 54 -1.17 -20.11 -10.05
C VAL A 54 -0.33 -20.21 -11.31
N GLU A 55 -0.97 -20.40 -12.49
CA GLU A 55 -0.27 -20.38 -13.76
C GLU A 55 0.22 -18.95 -14.07
N THR A 56 1.55 -18.75 -14.23
CA THR A 56 2.13 -17.42 -14.39
C THR A 56 2.78 -17.24 -15.75
N LEU A 57 2.68 -16.02 -16.28
CA LEU A 57 3.37 -15.59 -17.50
C LEU A 57 3.96 -14.19 -17.24
N ALA A 58 5.26 -14.04 -17.46
CA ALA A 58 5.88 -12.73 -17.51
C ALA A 58 5.77 -12.14 -18.92
N LEU A 59 5.20 -10.95 -19.03
CA LEU A 59 5.21 -10.11 -20.22
C LEU A 59 5.93 -8.80 -19.89
N PRO A 60 7.26 -8.72 -20.07
CA PRO A 60 8.02 -7.55 -19.68
C PRO A 60 7.54 -6.29 -20.40
N LEU A 61 7.32 -5.24 -19.63
CA LEU A 61 7.13 -3.91 -20.17
C LEU A 61 8.47 -3.38 -20.64
N SER A 62 8.56 -2.91 -21.88
CA SER A 62 9.78 -2.24 -22.36
C SER A 62 10.12 -1.04 -21.47
N ALA A 63 11.40 -0.66 -21.39
CA ALA A 63 11.83 0.49 -20.60
C ALA A 63 11.07 1.78 -20.98
N ALA A 64 10.73 1.95 -22.26
CA ALA A 64 9.93 3.07 -22.75
C ALA A 64 8.50 3.06 -22.17
N LEU A 65 7.83 1.90 -22.13
CA LEU A 65 6.50 1.76 -21.50
C LEU A 65 6.57 1.84 -19.97
N ALA A 66 7.61 1.25 -19.40
CA ALA A 66 7.80 1.26 -17.95
C ALA A 66 8.02 2.68 -17.42
N SER A 67 8.69 3.56 -18.17
CA SER A 67 8.97 4.96 -17.82
C SER A 67 7.79 5.91 -18.08
N LEU A 68 6.83 5.55 -18.93
CA LEU A 68 5.66 6.39 -19.18
C LEU A 68 4.82 6.54 -17.89
N GLY A 69 4.63 7.79 -17.46
CA GLY A 69 3.83 8.12 -16.28
C GLY A 69 3.86 9.62 -15.97
N ASP A 70 3.06 10.04 -15.00
CA ASP A 70 2.93 11.45 -14.60
C ASP A 70 4.23 12.09 -14.10
N SER A 71 5.23 11.28 -13.73
CA SER A 71 6.54 11.77 -13.33
C SER A 71 7.27 12.52 -14.45
N GLN A 72 7.01 12.18 -15.73
CA GLN A 72 7.57 12.89 -16.88
C GLN A 72 6.89 14.26 -17.13
N LEU A 73 5.74 14.48 -16.51
CA LEU A 73 4.95 15.70 -16.64
C LEU A 73 5.20 16.68 -15.49
N ARG A 74 6.06 16.32 -14.53
CA ARG A 74 6.50 17.22 -13.47
C ARG A 74 7.51 18.22 -14.01
N GLY A 75 7.23 19.51 -13.86
CA GLY A 75 8.02 20.64 -14.35
C GLY A 75 7.14 21.75 -14.88
N ALA A 76 7.63 22.98 -14.88
CA ALA A 76 6.96 24.13 -15.44
C ALA A 76 7.32 24.27 -16.95
N GLY A 77 6.35 24.70 -17.78
CA GLY A 77 6.58 25.09 -19.17
C GLY A 77 6.01 24.13 -20.23
N ALA A 78 6.00 24.60 -21.49
CA ALA A 78 5.50 23.88 -22.67
C ALA A 78 6.35 22.66 -23.04
N ASP A 79 7.63 22.66 -22.68
CA ASP A 79 8.58 21.56 -22.95
C ASP A 79 8.18 20.21 -22.36
N ARG A 80 7.34 20.21 -21.30
CA ARG A 80 6.83 18.97 -20.70
C ARG A 80 5.94 18.18 -21.67
N TYR A 81 5.10 18.89 -22.45
CA TYR A 81 4.22 18.26 -23.43
C TYR A 81 5.00 17.71 -24.62
N LEU A 82 6.03 18.46 -25.07
CA LEU A 82 6.91 18.00 -26.12
C LEU A 82 7.69 16.75 -25.71
N ARG A 83 8.29 16.76 -24.51
CA ARG A 83 8.98 15.58 -23.94
C ARG A 83 8.04 14.39 -23.76
N PHE A 84 6.82 14.63 -23.29
CA PHE A 84 5.82 13.55 -23.17
C PHE A 84 5.41 13.02 -24.55
N GLY A 85 5.17 13.89 -25.52
CA GLY A 85 4.84 13.49 -26.89
C GLY A 85 5.95 12.66 -27.55
N THR A 86 7.24 13.05 -27.40
CA THR A 86 8.37 12.29 -27.91
C THR A 86 8.55 10.96 -27.18
N ALA A 87 8.35 10.91 -25.87
CA ALA A 87 8.38 9.67 -25.11
C ALA A 87 7.25 8.71 -25.52
N LEU A 88 6.06 9.24 -25.74
CA LEU A 88 4.91 8.48 -26.23
C LEU A 88 5.15 7.92 -27.63
N ALA A 89 5.67 8.73 -28.57
CA ALA A 89 6.00 8.29 -29.91
C ALA A 89 7.05 7.17 -29.91
N ARG A 90 8.09 7.29 -29.08
CA ARG A 90 9.11 6.24 -28.90
C ARG A 90 8.57 4.95 -28.28
N ALA A 91 7.56 5.07 -27.41
CA ALA A 91 6.94 3.91 -26.75
C ALA A 91 5.91 3.20 -27.64
N THR A 92 5.41 3.84 -28.70
CA THR A 92 4.32 3.31 -29.55
C THR A 92 4.62 1.93 -30.16
N PRO A 93 5.78 1.66 -30.79
CA PRO A 93 6.08 0.35 -31.35
C PRO A 93 6.15 -0.74 -30.27
N ALA A 94 6.78 -0.43 -29.15
CA ALA A 94 6.87 -1.34 -28.01
C ALA A 94 5.50 -1.59 -27.35
N ALA A 95 4.63 -0.56 -27.33
CA ALA A 95 3.25 -0.70 -26.87
C ALA A 95 2.46 -1.65 -27.79
N ALA A 96 2.58 -1.47 -29.09
CA ALA A 96 1.91 -2.34 -30.09
C ALA A 96 2.38 -3.80 -29.95
N ALA A 97 3.67 -4.04 -29.84
CA ALA A 97 4.23 -5.39 -29.63
C ALA A 97 3.72 -6.01 -28.30
N HIS A 98 3.70 -5.23 -27.22
CA HIS A 98 3.19 -5.70 -25.92
C HIS A 98 1.68 -6.00 -25.99
N LEU A 99 0.88 -5.16 -26.65
CA LEU A 99 -0.55 -5.39 -26.83
C LEU A 99 -0.83 -6.67 -27.62
N LEU A 100 -0.06 -6.92 -28.69
CA LEU A 100 -0.16 -8.18 -29.46
C LEU A 100 0.20 -9.40 -28.60
N ALA A 101 1.25 -9.30 -27.78
CA ALA A 101 1.63 -10.38 -26.87
C ALA A 101 0.56 -10.60 -25.80
N LEU A 102 0.03 -9.54 -25.21
CA LEU A 102 -1.07 -9.60 -24.26
C LEU A 102 -2.33 -10.22 -24.89
N GLN A 103 -2.70 -9.79 -26.09
CA GLN A 103 -3.84 -10.35 -26.81
C GLN A 103 -3.68 -11.86 -27.09
N ARG A 104 -2.46 -12.31 -27.44
CA ARG A 104 -2.16 -13.74 -27.62
C ARG A 104 -2.28 -14.51 -26.31
N ALA A 105 -1.76 -13.95 -25.21
CA ALA A 105 -1.89 -14.53 -23.87
C ALA A 105 -3.35 -14.64 -23.43
N LEU A 106 -4.17 -13.60 -23.65
CA LEU A 106 -5.60 -13.63 -23.36
C LEU A 106 -6.35 -14.73 -24.13
N ARG A 107 -5.99 -14.92 -25.43
CA ARG A 107 -6.56 -16.01 -26.24
C ARG A 107 -6.11 -17.40 -25.75
N ARG A 108 -4.87 -17.53 -25.28
CA ARG A 108 -4.32 -18.77 -24.71
C ARG A 108 -5.03 -19.14 -23.41
N PHE A 109 -5.12 -18.18 -22.48
CA PHE A 109 -5.67 -18.41 -21.15
C PHE A 109 -7.20 -18.52 -21.11
N ARG A 110 -7.91 -17.97 -22.13
CA ARG A 110 -9.37 -17.98 -22.22
C ARG A 110 -10.07 -17.64 -20.89
N PRO A 111 -9.77 -16.47 -20.29
CA PRO A 111 -10.36 -16.11 -19.02
C PRO A 111 -11.88 -15.90 -19.15
N THR A 112 -12.63 -16.20 -18.09
CA THR A 112 -14.04 -15.80 -17.95
C THR A 112 -14.14 -14.41 -17.31
N LEU A 113 -13.10 -13.96 -16.59
CA LEU A 113 -12.99 -12.62 -16.01
C LEU A 113 -11.51 -12.23 -15.91
N ILE A 114 -11.23 -10.97 -16.15
CA ILE A 114 -9.91 -10.37 -16.01
C ILE A 114 -9.93 -9.40 -14.83
N HIS A 115 -8.98 -9.57 -13.91
CA HIS A 115 -8.73 -8.66 -12.80
C HIS A 115 -7.43 -7.90 -13.07
N SER A 116 -7.52 -6.60 -13.29
CA SER A 116 -6.35 -5.74 -13.51
C SER A 116 -5.95 -5.04 -12.23
N ASN A 117 -4.68 -5.18 -11.81
CA ASN A 117 -4.15 -4.77 -10.52
C ASN A 117 -3.13 -3.62 -10.64
N GLY A 118 -3.44 -2.59 -11.43
CA GLY A 118 -2.57 -1.40 -11.53
C GLY A 118 -2.83 -0.57 -12.78
N LEU A 119 -2.53 0.72 -12.72
CA LEU A 119 -2.88 1.70 -13.76
C LEU A 119 -2.40 1.33 -15.16
N LYS A 120 -1.17 0.84 -15.29
CA LYS A 120 -0.62 0.45 -16.61
C LYS A 120 -1.38 -0.72 -17.21
N THR A 121 -1.69 -1.72 -16.39
CA THR A 121 -2.48 -2.88 -16.86
C THR A 121 -3.94 -2.53 -17.10
N HIS A 122 -4.51 -1.55 -16.37
CA HIS A 122 -5.83 -1.01 -16.67
C HIS A 122 -5.89 -0.45 -18.10
N LEU A 123 -4.94 0.41 -18.45
CA LEU A 123 -4.88 1.04 -19.76
C LEU A 123 -4.57 0.04 -20.87
N LEU A 124 -3.56 -0.81 -20.69
CA LEU A 124 -3.15 -1.79 -21.69
C LEU A 124 -4.26 -2.83 -21.96
N SER A 125 -4.90 -3.33 -20.90
CA SER A 125 -6.00 -4.29 -21.06
C SER A 125 -7.24 -3.67 -21.70
N ALA A 126 -7.52 -2.39 -21.47
CA ALA A 126 -8.62 -1.67 -22.11
C ALA A 126 -8.44 -1.51 -23.62
N LEU A 127 -7.19 -1.55 -24.13
CA LEU A 127 -6.88 -1.52 -25.55
C LEU A 127 -6.98 -2.90 -26.23
N CYS A 128 -7.07 -3.98 -25.44
CA CYS A 128 -7.31 -5.33 -25.94
C CYS A 128 -8.81 -5.60 -26.12
N THR A 129 -9.13 -6.64 -26.88
CA THR A 129 -10.51 -7.18 -27.03
C THR A 129 -10.57 -8.57 -26.40
N PRO A 130 -10.60 -8.67 -25.04
CA PRO A 130 -10.40 -9.96 -24.38
C PRO A 130 -11.58 -10.93 -24.48
N GLY A 131 -12.76 -10.48 -24.90
CA GLY A 131 -13.97 -11.30 -24.88
C GLY A 131 -14.54 -11.55 -23.48
N ALA A 132 -13.78 -11.28 -22.43
CA ALA A 132 -14.15 -11.42 -21.02
C ALA A 132 -14.31 -10.05 -20.36
N PRO A 133 -15.20 -9.90 -19.36
CA PRO A 133 -15.32 -8.67 -18.58
C PRO A 133 -14.04 -8.39 -17.79
N MET A 134 -13.73 -7.09 -17.63
CA MET A 134 -12.60 -6.61 -16.85
C MET A 134 -13.07 -5.92 -15.58
N VAL A 135 -12.43 -6.26 -14.47
CA VAL A 135 -12.54 -5.55 -13.19
C VAL A 135 -11.23 -4.86 -12.92
N TRP A 136 -11.26 -3.55 -12.70
CA TRP A 136 -10.11 -2.75 -12.30
C TRP A 136 -9.99 -2.70 -10.79
N HIS A 137 -8.85 -3.05 -10.22
CA HIS A 137 -8.59 -2.89 -8.80
C HIS A 137 -7.71 -1.66 -8.55
N LEU A 138 -8.28 -0.69 -7.87
CA LEU A 138 -7.71 0.63 -7.65
C LEU A 138 -7.08 0.68 -6.25
N HIS A 139 -5.78 0.98 -6.22
CA HIS A 139 -4.99 1.08 -5.00
C HIS A 139 -4.53 2.51 -4.70
N ASP A 140 -4.96 3.48 -5.52
CA ASP A 140 -4.47 4.85 -5.49
C ASP A 140 -5.56 5.82 -5.95
N PHE A 141 -5.46 7.09 -5.58
CA PHE A 141 -6.35 8.13 -6.06
C PHE A 141 -6.09 8.43 -7.55
N LEU A 142 -7.13 8.36 -8.36
CA LEU A 142 -7.07 8.63 -9.81
C LEU A 142 -7.08 10.12 -10.10
N GLY A 143 -7.78 10.91 -9.28
CA GLY A 143 -7.97 12.36 -9.44
C GLY A 143 -6.69 13.18 -9.27
N GLU A 144 -5.71 12.67 -8.51
CA GLU A 144 -4.41 13.31 -8.33
C GLU A 144 -3.54 13.35 -9.60
N ARG A 145 -4.02 12.79 -10.72
CA ARG A 145 -3.29 12.60 -11.99
C ARG A 145 -4.00 13.33 -13.14
N PRO A 146 -3.88 14.67 -13.26
CA PRO A 146 -4.76 15.49 -14.11
C PRO A 146 -4.80 15.10 -15.60
N LEU A 147 -3.68 14.62 -16.16
CA LEU A 147 -3.64 14.19 -17.56
C LEU A 147 -4.12 12.74 -17.72
N LEU A 148 -3.68 11.87 -16.86
CA LEU A 148 -4.05 10.46 -16.88
C LEU A 148 -5.55 10.28 -16.59
N ARG A 149 -6.15 11.16 -15.78
CA ARG A 149 -7.59 11.18 -15.47
C ARG A 149 -8.47 11.13 -16.72
N ARG A 150 -8.13 11.93 -17.76
CA ARG A 150 -8.90 11.94 -19.02
C ARG A 150 -8.76 10.62 -19.78
N VAL A 151 -7.54 10.08 -19.82
CA VAL A 151 -7.27 8.77 -20.46
C VAL A 151 -7.98 7.66 -19.72
N LEU A 152 -7.95 7.66 -18.38
CA LEU A 152 -8.63 6.68 -17.55
C LEU A 152 -10.16 6.75 -17.71
N ARG A 153 -10.74 7.95 -17.87
CA ARG A 153 -12.17 8.11 -18.15
C ARG A 153 -12.58 7.42 -19.44
N VAL A 154 -11.79 7.60 -20.50
CA VAL A 154 -12.06 6.99 -21.82
C VAL A 154 -11.82 5.48 -21.76
N ALA A 155 -10.69 5.06 -21.23
CA ALA A 155 -10.36 3.63 -21.11
C ALA A 155 -11.31 2.88 -20.16
N GLY A 156 -11.79 3.57 -19.12
CA GLY A 156 -12.69 3.02 -18.10
C GLY A 156 -14.00 2.46 -18.65
N VAL A 157 -14.51 3.00 -19.78
CA VAL A 157 -15.75 2.47 -20.41
C VAL A 157 -15.62 0.98 -20.79
N ARG A 158 -14.40 0.46 -20.85
CA ARG A 158 -14.12 -0.96 -21.10
C ARG A 158 -14.13 -1.83 -19.84
N ALA A 159 -14.06 -1.20 -18.65
CA ALA A 159 -14.17 -1.90 -17.38
C ALA A 159 -15.64 -2.22 -17.08
N ALA A 160 -15.94 -3.45 -16.75
CA ALA A 160 -17.28 -3.87 -16.31
C ALA A 160 -17.59 -3.37 -14.89
N ALA A 161 -16.56 -3.26 -14.05
CA ALA A 161 -16.61 -2.67 -12.72
C ALA A 161 -15.19 -2.24 -12.26
N ALA A 162 -15.13 -1.44 -11.21
CA ALA A 162 -13.92 -1.18 -10.48
C ALA A 162 -14.09 -1.56 -8.99
N ILE A 163 -13.03 -2.08 -8.39
CA ILE A 163 -12.88 -2.28 -6.95
C ILE A 163 -11.95 -1.18 -6.46
N ALA A 164 -12.28 -0.52 -5.38
CA ALA A 164 -11.42 0.48 -4.75
C ALA A 164 -11.13 0.04 -3.30
N ASN A 165 -9.87 0.15 -2.89
CA ASN A 165 -9.42 -0.34 -1.59
C ASN A 165 -9.94 0.44 -0.37
N SER A 166 -10.66 1.55 -0.60
CA SER A 166 -11.33 2.35 0.44
C SER A 166 -12.54 3.09 -0.14
N ALA A 167 -13.42 3.60 0.72
CA ALA A 167 -14.53 4.46 0.30
C ALA A 167 -14.02 5.80 -0.27
N ALA A 168 -12.92 6.34 0.28
CA ALA A 168 -12.28 7.55 -0.21
C ALA A 168 -11.75 7.38 -1.65
N VAL A 169 -11.05 6.27 -1.94
CA VAL A 169 -10.61 5.95 -3.31
C VAL A 169 -11.80 5.66 -4.22
N ALA A 170 -12.87 5.03 -3.70
CA ALA A 170 -14.07 4.77 -4.49
C ALA A 170 -14.79 6.06 -4.89
N GLU A 171 -14.86 7.04 -4.01
CA GLU A 171 -15.45 8.36 -4.29
C GLU A 171 -14.65 9.09 -5.37
N ASP A 172 -13.34 9.19 -5.20
CA ASP A 172 -12.43 9.76 -6.21
C ASP A 172 -12.58 9.06 -7.57
N ALA A 173 -12.61 7.73 -7.56
CA ALA A 173 -12.74 6.94 -8.78
C ALA A 173 -14.09 7.15 -9.49
N ARG A 174 -15.21 7.32 -8.77
CA ARG A 174 -16.52 7.64 -9.37
C ARG A 174 -16.49 8.96 -10.12
N HIS A 175 -15.82 9.98 -9.58
CA HIS A 175 -15.64 11.27 -10.26
C HIS A 175 -14.81 11.14 -11.56
N VAL A 176 -13.83 10.23 -11.57
CA VAL A 176 -12.97 10.03 -12.76
C VAL A 176 -13.62 9.11 -13.78
N LEU A 177 -14.14 7.95 -13.35
CA LEU A 177 -14.60 6.86 -14.23
C LEU A 177 -16.07 7.03 -14.69
N GLY A 178 -16.81 7.93 -14.05
CA GLY A 178 -18.17 8.27 -14.44
C GLY A 178 -19.17 7.13 -14.25
N ARG A 179 -19.60 6.45 -15.34
CA ARG A 179 -20.66 5.43 -15.30
C ARG A 179 -20.17 4.04 -14.86
N VAL A 180 -18.88 3.83 -14.70
CA VAL A 180 -18.36 2.52 -14.26
C VAL A 180 -18.79 2.26 -12.82
N PRO A 181 -19.42 1.12 -12.51
CA PRO A 181 -19.73 0.74 -11.13
C PRO A 181 -18.43 0.64 -10.30
N VAL A 182 -18.34 1.38 -9.19
CA VAL A 182 -17.18 1.35 -8.29
C VAL A 182 -17.61 0.80 -6.94
N HIS A 183 -17.01 -0.31 -6.54
CA HIS A 183 -17.27 -1.02 -5.31
C HIS A 183 -16.13 -0.79 -4.31
N PRO A 184 -16.36 -0.15 -3.15
CA PRO A 184 -15.37 -0.10 -2.09
C PRO A 184 -15.24 -1.47 -1.45
N VAL A 185 -14.01 -2.00 -1.42
CA VAL A 185 -13.65 -3.26 -0.77
C VAL A 185 -12.32 -3.06 -0.07
N HIS A 186 -12.34 -2.97 1.25
CA HIS A 186 -11.15 -2.80 2.04
C HIS A 186 -10.19 -3.96 1.86
N ASN A 187 -8.90 -3.68 1.75
CA ASN A 187 -7.87 -4.71 1.70
C ASN A 187 -7.91 -5.58 2.97
N GLY A 188 -7.55 -6.84 2.81
CA GLY A 188 -7.38 -7.77 3.92
C GLY A 188 -5.92 -7.85 4.38
N VAL A 189 -5.73 -8.31 5.61
CA VAL A 189 -4.44 -8.65 6.18
C VAL A 189 -4.46 -10.11 6.66
N ASP A 190 -3.33 -10.80 6.52
CA ASP A 190 -3.13 -12.14 7.08
C ASP A 190 -2.98 -12.04 8.59
N THR A 191 -4.07 -12.33 9.31
CA THR A 191 -4.16 -12.21 10.77
C THR A 191 -3.46 -13.32 11.55
N GLU A 192 -2.97 -14.36 10.88
CA GLU A 192 -2.12 -15.39 11.46
C GLU A 192 -0.65 -14.95 11.42
N ARG A 193 -0.20 -14.46 10.26
CA ARG A 193 1.15 -13.90 10.08
C ARG A 193 1.34 -12.64 10.93
N PHE A 194 0.39 -11.71 10.88
CA PHE A 194 0.35 -10.52 11.71
C PHE A 194 -0.51 -10.79 12.95
N SER A 195 0.06 -11.44 13.94
CA SER A 195 -0.58 -11.79 15.21
C SER A 195 0.26 -11.29 16.39
N PRO A 196 -0.35 -11.08 17.56
CA PRO A 196 0.39 -10.86 18.79
C PRO A 196 1.41 -11.95 19.03
N GLY A 197 2.51 -11.62 19.68
CA GLY A 197 3.57 -12.56 19.99
C GLY A 197 4.65 -11.90 20.83
N PRO A 198 5.76 -12.62 21.12
CA PRO A 198 6.86 -12.09 21.91
C PRO A 198 7.36 -10.76 21.37
N ALA A 199 7.57 -9.81 22.26
CA ALA A 199 8.11 -8.50 21.96
C ALA A 199 9.63 -8.51 22.23
N GLU A 200 10.41 -8.63 21.18
CA GLU A 200 11.88 -8.61 21.24
C GLU A 200 12.41 -7.20 20.96
N GLY A 201 12.11 -6.26 21.84
CA GLY A 201 12.50 -4.83 21.65
C GLY A 201 14.01 -4.63 21.51
N ALA A 202 14.85 -5.47 22.13
CA ALA A 202 16.28 -5.43 21.96
C ALA A 202 16.73 -5.73 20.52
N SER A 203 15.96 -6.49 19.75
CA SER A 203 16.25 -6.76 18.34
C SER A 203 16.18 -5.49 17.48
N LEU A 204 15.27 -4.54 17.81
CA LEU A 204 15.18 -3.26 17.10
C LEU A 204 16.44 -2.42 17.30
N ASP A 205 16.98 -2.40 18.51
CA ASP A 205 18.24 -1.69 18.82
C ASP A 205 19.39 -2.24 17.99
N THR A 206 19.51 -3.57 17.95
CA THR A 206 20.54 -4.26 17.16
C THR A 206 20.38 -3.99 15.66
N LEU A 207 19.16 -4.10 15.11
CA LEU A 207 18.87 -3.84 13.69
C LEU A 207 19.16 -2.39 13.30
N ALA A 208 18.99 -1.46 14.24
CA ALA A 208 19.26 -0.03 14.05
C ALA A 208 20.73 0.37 14.33
N GLY A 209 21.56 -0.56 14.80
CA GLY A 209 22.94 -0.26 15.21
C GLY A 209 23.03 0.63 16.46
N LEU A 210 22.01 0.60 17.31
CA LEU A 210 21.96 1.38 18.55
C LEU A 210 22.40 0.53 19.76
N PRO A 211 22.96 1.15 20.81
CA PRO A 211 23.20 0.45 22.07
C PRO A 211 21.85 0.01 22.67
N PRO A 212 21.84 -1.10 23.44
CA PRO A 212 20.62 -1.57 24.10
C PRO A 212 19.95 -0.47 24.91
N ALA A 213 18.64 -0.33 24.75
CA ALA A 213 17.88 0.62 25.55
C ALA A 213 17.68 0.13 26.98
N PRO A 214 17.60 1.02 28.00
CA PRO A 214 17.26 0.67 29.36
C PRO A 214 15.94 -0.13 29.43
N GLY A 215 15.80 -0.95 30.49
CA GLY A 215 14.53 -1.62 30.77
C GLY A 215 13.37 -0.63 30.91
N GLY A 216 12.19 -1.01 30.45
CA GLY A 216 11.00 -0.14 30.48
C GLY A 216 10.97 0.97 29.42
N THR A 217 11.93 1.03 28.51
CA THR A 217 11.91 1.97 27.38
C THR A 217 10.72 1.69 26.46
N VAL A 218 9.91 2.73 26.21
CA VAL A 218 8.80 2.67 25.25
C VAL A 218 9.33 2.86 23.83
N ARG A 219 8.98 2.00 22.92
CA ARG A 219 9.44 1.96 21.52
C ARG A 219 8.33 2.36 20.57
N LEU A 220 8.47 3.52 19.94
CA LEU A 220 7.52 4.03 18.95
C LEU A 220 8.16 3.98 17.56
N GLY A 221 7.45 3.42 16.57
CA GLY A 221 8.00 3.25 15.23
C GLY A 221 7.09 3.74 14.12
N LEU A 222 7.68 4.31 13.07
CA LEU A 222 7.05 4.59 11.80
C LEU A 222 7.54 3.57 10.78
N VAL A 223 6.64 2.73 10.27
CA VAL A 223 6.94 1.68 9.29
C VAL A 223 6.36 2.11 7.93
N ALA A 224 7.21 2.55 7.01
CA ALA A 224 6.77 3.02 5.69
C ALA A 224 7.94 3.08 4.69
N THR A 225 7.63 3.08 3.39
CA THR A 225 8.60 3.51 2.38
C THR A 225 9.01 4.95 2.64
N TYR A 226 10.21 5.37 2.20
CA TYR A 226 10.70 6.73 2.43
C TYR A 226 10.07 7.78 1.51
N ALA A 227 8.85 7.53 1.02
CA ALA A 227 8.10 8.54 0.26
C ALA A 227 7.84 9.77 1.12
N ARG A 228 8.13 10.98 0.59
CA ARG A 228 8.08 12.25 1.35
C ARG A 228 6.73 12.51 2.01
N TRP A 229 5.65 12.05 1.39
CA TRP A 229 4.30 12.20 1.94
C TRP A 229 3.95 11.20 3.08
N LYS A 230 4.82 10.22 3.37
CA LYS A 230 4.64 9.29 4.49
C LYS A 230 4.97 9.90 5.86
N GLY A 231 5.51 11.14 5.89
CA GLY A 231 5.61 11.95 7.08
C GLY A 231 6.75 11.62 8.03
N GLN A 232 7.86 11.07 7.54
CA GLN A 232 9.04 10.81 8.36
C GLN A 232 9.54 12.09 9.07
N GLU A 233 9.53 13.24 8.38
CA GLU A 233 9.92 14.53 9.01
C GLU A 233 8.97 14.94 10.13
N VAL A 234 7.66 14.79 9.91
CA VAL A 234 6.63 15.08 10.94
C VAL A 234 6.83 14.17 12.16
N PHE A 235 7.14 12.89 11.94
CA PHE A 235 7.45 11.95 13.02
C PHE A 235 8.70 12.34 13.79
N LEU A 236 9.79 12.72 13.11
CA LEU A 236 11.03 13.15 13.75
C LEU A 236 10.84 14.45 14.54
N GLN A 237 10.12 15.43 13.98
CA GLN A 237 9.80 16.67 14.69
C GLN A 237 8.94 16.41 15.94
N ALA A 238 7.92 15.55 15.83
CA ALA A 238 7.10 15.14 16.97
C ALA A 238 7.90 14.38 18.04
N ALA A 239 8.85 13.55 17.63
CA ALA A 239 9.77 12.85 18.54
C ALA A 239 10.65 13.85 19.34
N ALA A 240 11.17 14.89 18.68
CA ALA A 240 11.94 15.95 19.34
C ALA A 240 11.07 16.72 20.33
N ARG A 241 9.84 17.08 19.97
CA ARG A 241 8.87 17.73 20.87
C ARG A 241 8.54 16.87 22.08
N LEU A 242 8.26 15.61 21.86
CA LEU A 242 7.97 14.67 22.96
C LEU A 242 9.11 14.59 23.97
N ARG A 243 10.35 14.51 23.51
CA ARG A 243 11.51 14.48 24.39
C ARG A 243 11.72 15.76 25.19
N ALA A 244 11.49 16.92 24.58
CA ALA A 244 11.59 18.19 25.26
C ALA A 244 10.55 18.35 26.38
N LEU A 245 9.35 17.82 26.17
CA LEU A 245 8.23 17.94 27.12
C LEU A 245 8.26 16.89 28.23
N HIS A 246 8.90 15.73 28.02
CA HIS A 246 8.82 14.57 28.93
C HIS A 246 10.18 13.90 29.15
N PRO A 247 11.15 14.58 29.80
CA PRO A 247 12.49 14.06 29.99
C PRO A 247 12.63 12.78 30.86
N PRO A 248 11.75 12.46 31.85
CA PRO A 248 11.98 11.30 32.70
C PRO A 248 11.61 9.95 32.08
N HIS A 249 10.83 9.93 30.98
CA HIS A 249 10.44 8.68 30.35
C HIS A 249 11.47 8.22 29.32
N ALA A 250 11.98 6.99 29.48
CA ALA A 250 12.80 6.37 28.48
C ALA A 250 11.94 6.05 27.22
N VAL A 251 12.20 6.74 26.13
CA VAL A 251 11.53 6.52 24.84
C VAL A 251 12.57 6.41 23.74
N ARG A 252 12.33 5.49 22.81
CA ARG A 252 13.13 5.30 21.61
C ARG A 252 12.24 5.27 20.38
N PHE A 253 12.73 5.83 19.30
CA PHE A 253 11.98 5.95 18.04
C PHE A 253 12.64 5.12 16.95
N TYR A 254 11.86 4.60 16.02
CA TYR A 254 12.38 3.84 14.89
C TYR A 254 11.70 4.27 13.59
N VAL A 255 12.52 4.51 12.58
CA VAL A 255 12.07 4.71 11.20
C VAL A 255 12.44 3.44 10.43
N VAL A 256 11.43 2.67 10.05
CA VAL A 256 11.61 1.37 9.42
C VAL A 256 11.16 1.43 7.96
N GLY A 257 12.08 1.15 7.04
CA GLY A 257 11.80 1.17 5.61
C GLY A 257 12.99 1.56 4.76
N SER A 258 12.71 1.79 3.48
CA SER A 258 13.73 2.18 2.50
C SER A 258 13.11 2.96 1.35
N PRO A 259 13.89 3.68 0.54
CA PRO A 259 13.41 4.22 -0.73
C PRO A 259 13.12 3.06 -1.70
N VAL A 260 11.89 3.01 -2.23
CA VAL A 260 11.43 1.94 -3.12
C VAL A 260 11.24 2.45 -4.55
N TYR A 261 10.85 3.73 -4.72
CA TYR A 261 10.55 4.30 -6.01
C TYR A 261 11.77 5.00 -6.62
N ARG A 262 11.92 4.92 -7.94
CA ARG A 262 13.02 5.57 -8.67
C ARG A 262 12.69 6.99 -9.14
N THR A 263 11.55 7.55 -8.75
CA THR A 263 11.13 8.89 -9.18
C THR A 263 11.94 9.94 -8.42
N PRO A 264 12.78 10.75 -9.09
CA PRO A 264 13.58 11.77 -8.43
C PRO A 264 12.73 12.72 -7.58
N GLY A 265 13.19 13.06 -6.39
CA GLY A 265 12.53 14.00 -5.47
C GLY A 265 11.25 13.50 -4.79
N SER A 266 10.81 12.26 -5.07
CA SER A 266 9.59 11.71 -4.44
C SER A 266 9.84 11.02 -3.10
N GLN A 267 11.10 10.73 -2.79
CA GLN A 267 11.50 10.02 -1.59
C GLN A 267 12.66 10.72 -0.89
N TYR A 268 12.79 10.46 0.40
CA TYR A 268 13.99 10.72 1.15
C TYR A 268 15.03 9.62 0.88
N SER A 269 16.30 9.99 0.92
CA SER A 269 17.37 9.06 1.23
C SER A 269 17.47 8.85 2.74
N GLU A 270 18.09 7.76 3.18
CA GLU A 270 18.36 7.55 4.61
C GLU A 270 19.28 8.66 5.16
N ALA A 271 20.24 9.13 4.35
CA ALA A 271 21.15 10.23 4.75
C ALA A 271 20.40 11.54 5.03
N GLU A 272 19.37 11.90 4.21
CA GLU A 272 18.54 13.07 4.48
C GLU A 272 17.79 12.92 5.81
N LEU A 273 17.21 11.75 6.08
CA LEU A 273 16.47 11.51 7.33
C LEU A 273 17.39 11.49 8.55
N ARG A 274 18.61 10.92 8.43
CA ARG A 274 19.63 10.99 9.50
C ARG A 274 20.10 12.42 9.76
N ALA A 275 20.29 13.22 8.71
CA ALA A 275 20.63 14.64 8.85
C ALA A 275 19.52 15.42 9.57
N THR A 276 18.25 15.13 9.26
CA THR A 276 17.10 15.71 9.97
C THR A 276 17.09 15.29 11.45
N ALA A 277 17.34 14.02 11.75
CA ALA A 277 17.40 13.54 13.13
C ALA A 277 18.56 14.20 13.90
N HIS A 278 19.71 14.36 13.27
CA HIS A 278 20.87 15.08 13.84
C HIS A 278 20.53 16.55 14.16
N ALA A 279 19.97 17.27 13.20
CA ALA A 279 19.55 18.67 13.39
C ALA A 279 18.53 18.85 14.53
N LEU A 280 17.77 17.80 14.85
CA LEU A 280 16.80 17.76 15.95
C LEU A 280 17.37 17.19 17.27
N GLY A 281 18.64 16.83 17.32
CA GLY A 281 19.29 16.25 18.51
C GLY A 281 18.77 14.87 18.90
N LEU A 282 18.42 14.04 17.89
CA LEU A 282 17.79 12.74 18.09
C LEU A 282 18.70 11.54 17.81
N GLU A 283 20.00 11.72 17.53
CA GLU A 283 20.91 10.65 17.07
C GLU A 283 20.97 9.45 18.03
N ALA A 284 20.98 9.73 19.33
CA ALA A 284 21.02 8.68 20.35
C ALA A 284 19.66 8.02 20.62
N HIS A 285 18.58 8.52 19.98
CA HIS A 285 17.20 8.16 20.31
C HIS A 285 16.40 7.64 19.13
N VAL A 286 16.88 7.84 17.89
CA VAL A 286 16.21 7.38 16.67
C VAL A 286 17.04 6.31 15.98
N GLY A 287 16.45 5.14 15.79
CA GLY A 287 17.00 4.05 15.00
C GLY A 287 16.44 4.05 13.59
N PHE A 288 17.29 3.80 12.59
CA PHE A 288 16.89 3.60 11.20
C PHE A 288 17.09 2.13 10.85
N ILE A 289 16.00 1.44 10.50
CA ILE A 289 16.00 0.03 10.15
C ILE A 289 15.63 -0.08 8.67
N PRO A 290 16.44 -0.74 7.83
CA PRO A 290 16.13 -0.92 6.42
C PRO A 290 14.85 -1.73 6.23
N PHE A 291 14.34 -1.75 4.99
CA PHE A 291 13.16 -2.53 4.61
C PHE A 291 13.25 -3.98 5.11
N GLN A 292 12.18 -4.45 5.73
CA GLN A 292 12.04 -5.81 6.24
C GLN A 292 11.00 -6.57 5.40
N ALA A 293 11.41 -7.68 4.78
CA ALA A 293 10.50 -8.53 4.01
C ALA A 293 9.44 -9.19 4.91
N GLU A 294 9.83 -9.49 6.17
CA GLU A 294 8.97 -10.02 7.22
C GLU A 294 8.82 -8.99 8.35
N PRO A 295 7.86 -8.04 8.24
CA PRO A 295 7.74 -6.95 9.20
C PRO A 295 6.98 -7.32 10.49
N ALA A 296 6.34 -8.49 10.59
CA ALA A 296 5.58 -8.87 11.77
C ALA A 296 6.42 -8.85 13.08
N PRO A 297 7.68 -9.33 13.12
CA PRO A 297 8.54 -9.18 14.30
C PRO A 297 8.82 -7.72 14.68
N ILE A 298 8.94 -6.82 13.69
CA ILE A 298 9.10 -5.38 13.93
C ILE A 298 7.88 -4.82 14.66
N TYR A 299 6.67 -5.10 14.16
CA TYR A 299 5.45 -4.65 14.84
C TYR A 299 5.36 -5.19 16.27
N ARG A 300 5.68 -6.47 16.48
CA ARG A 300 5.66 -7.08 17.82
C ARG A 300 6.65 -6.45 18.79
N ALA A 301 7.79 -5.97 18.27
CA ALA A 301 8.85 -5.35 19.07
C ALA A 301 8.57 -3.86 19.41
N LEU A 302 7.64 -3.22 18.71
CA LEU A 302 7.19 -1.86 18.98
C LEU A 302 6.07 -1.85 20.04
N ASP A 303 6.07 -0.83 20.91
CA ASP A 303 5.00 -0.54 21.85
C ASP A 303 3.87 0.28 21.20
N GLY A 304 4.21 1.09 20.21
CA GLY A 304 3.26 1.85 19.43
C GLY A 304 3.75 2.10 18.01
N VAL A 305 2.82 2.12 17.07
CA VAL A 305 3.11 2.37 15.64
C VAL A 305 2.48 3.69 15.21
N VAL A 306 3.28 4.50 14.52
CA VAL A 306 2.87 5.81 14.02
C VAL A 306 2.69 5.75 12.52
N HIS A 307 1.51 6.15 12.06
CA HIS A 307 1.21 6.42 10.67
C HIS A 307 1.07 7.94 10.50
N ALA A 308 2.05 8.57 9.85
CA ALA A 308 2.18 10.04 9.82
C ALA A 308 1.99 10.65 8.43
N SER A 309 1.27 9.97 7.51
CA SER A 309 1.06 10.47 6.14
C SER A 309 0.55 11.90 6.13
N THR A 310 1.21 12.79 5.35
CA THR A 310 0.87 14.21 5.23
C THR A 310 -0.18 14.49 4.15
N ARG A 311 -0.60 13.44 3.43
CA ARG A 311 -1.67 13.45 2.42
C ARG A 311 -2.65 12.32 2.70
N PRO A 312 -3.86 12.37 2.13
CA PRO A 312 -4.80 11.25 2.24
C PRO A 312 -4.16 9.93 1.82
N GLU A 313 -4.23 8.94 2.70
CA GLU A 313 -3.73 7.59 2.44
C GLU A 313 -4.79 6.81 1.65
N PRO A 314 -4.46 6.10 0.57
CA PRO A 314 -5.44 5.28 -0.14
C PRO A 314 -6.05 4.18 0.73
N PHE A 315 -5.26 3.52 1.59
CA PHE A 315 -5.74 2.53 2.55
C PHE A 315 -4.93 2.56 3.85
N GLY A 316 -3.67 2.08 3.84
CA GLY A 316 -2.80 2.00 5.01
C GLY A 316 -2.54 0.56 5.46
N MET A 317 -1.91 -0.26 4.61
CA MET A 317 -1.58 -1.66 4.96
C MET A 317 -0.78 -1.76 6.25
N THR A 318 0.26 -0.92 6.42
CA THR A 318 1.09 -0.93 7.63
C THR A 318 0.29 -0.64 8.91
N LEU A 319 -0.81 0.11 8.79
CA LEU A 319 -1.70 0.39 9.91
C LEU A 319 -2.48 -0.88 10.33
N VAL A 320 -3.12 -1.57 9.39
CA VAL A 320 -3.85 -2.81 9.71
C VAL A 320 -2.94 -3.95 10.12
N GLU A 321 -1.70 -4.00 9.63
CA GLU A 321 -0.66 -4.94 10.05
C GLU A 321 -0.28 -4.73 11.53
N ALA A 322 -0.02 -3.47 11.92
CA ALA A 322 0.27 -3.10 13.30
C ALA A 322 -0.91 -3.39 14.24
N MET A 323 -2.11 -2.98 13.85
CA MET A 323 -3.36 -3.27 14.57
C MET A 323 -3.57 -4.78 14.72
N SER A 324 -3.28 -5.55 13.67
CA SER A 324 -3.35 -7.01 13.68
C SER A 324 -2.38 -7.64 14.68
N CYS A 325 -1.21 -7.05 14.90
CA CYS A 325 -0.25 -7.45 15.94
C CYS A 325 -0.62 -6.93 17.35
N ALA A 326 -1.84 -6.41 17.55
CA ALA A 326 -2.29 -5.78 18.80
C ALA A 326 -1.39 -4.63 19.26
N ARG A 327 -0.87 -3.82 18.34
CA ARG A 327 -0.12 -2.62 18.70
C ARG A 327 -1.03 -1.41 18.74
N ALA A 328 -0.81 -0.55 19.73
CA ALA A 328 -1.43 0.76 19.76
C ALA A 328 -0.99 1.58 18.55
N VAL A 329 -1.90 2.26 17.89
CA VAL A 329 -1.58 3.04 16.70
C VAL A 329 -1.93 4.51 16.88
N VAL A 330 -1.06 5.39 16.37
CA VAL A 330 -1.32 6.81 16.18
C VAL A 330 -1.42 7.06 14.68
N VAL A 331 -2.52 7.65 14.23
CA VAL A 331 -2.82 7.73 12.80
C VAL A 331 -3.15 9.14 12.34
N SER A 332 -2.51 9.54 11.26
CA SER A 332 -2.93 10.69 10.45
C SER A 332 -4.23 10.34 9.74
N ALA A 333 -5.36 10.88 10.26
CA ALA A 333 -6.70 10.44 9.88
C ALA A 333 -7.19 11.16 8.62
N ALA A 334 -6.70 10.73 7.43
CA ALA A 334 -7.17 11.23 6.15
C ALA A 334 -7.24 10.13 5.08
N GLY A 335 -8.20 10.24 4.18
CA GLY A 335 -8.46 9.25 3.13
C GLY A 335 -8.88 7.90 3.71
N GLY A 336 -8.44 6.81 3.09
CA GLY A 336 -8.75 5.44 3.53
C GLY A 336 -8.25 5.12 4.93
N ALA A 337 -7.14 5.71 5.39
CA ALA A 337 -6.64 5.48 6.76
C ALA A 337 -7.65 5.91 7.83
N ALA A 338 -8.43 6.96 7.57
CA ALA A 338 -9.48 7.40 8.49
C ALA A 338 -10.63 6.39 8.64
N GLU A 339 -10.85 5.55 7.63
CA GLU A 339 -11.91 4.52 7.63
C GLU A 339 -11.54 3.30 8.48
N LEU A 340 -10.24 3.10 8.73
CA LEU A 340 -9.73 1.92 9.41
C LEU A 340 -9.90 1.99 10.93
N VAL A 341 -9.97 3.20 11.48
CA VAL A 341 -9.86 3.44 12.93
C VAL A 341 -11.03 4.25 13.49
N ARG A 342 -11.23 4.09 14.78
CA ARG A 342 -12.12 4.93 15.61
C ARG A 342 -11.28 5.56 16.72
N SER A 343 -11.04 6.89 16.59
CA SER A 343 -10.19 7.63 17.53
C SER A 343 -10.68 7.51 18.97
N GLY A 344 -9.75 7.26 19.90
CA GLY A 344 -10.04 7.02 21.33
C GLY A 344 -10.51 5.60 21.65
N HIS A 345 -10.90 4.82 20.64
CA HIS A 345 -11.35 3.42 20.81
C HIS A 345 -10.24 2.42 20.43
N ASP A 346 -9.81 2.38 19.17
CA ASP A 346 -8.83 1.45 18.63
C ASP A 346 -7.57 2.14 18.06
N ALA A 347 -7.50 3.47 18.15
CA ALA A 347 -6.37 4.28 17.73
C ALA A 347 -6.40 5.65 18.41
N LEU A 348 -5.31 6.42 18.32
CA LEU A 348 -5.31 7.87 18.52
C LEU A 348 -5.14 8.54 17.15
N ALA A 349 -6.07 9.43 16.79
CA ALA A 349 -6.02 10.14 15.52
C ALA A 349 -5.50 11.57 15.69
N PHE A 350 -4.80 12.08 14.68
CA PHE A 350 -4.36 13.46 14.59
C PHE A 350 -4.52 13.99 13.15
N THR A 351 -4.44 15.31 12.98
CA THR A 351 -4.56 15.96 11.68
C THR A 351 -3.26 15.79 10.86
N PRO A 352 -3.31 15.45 9.56
CA PRO A 352 -2.12 15.33 8.72
C PRO A 352 -1.20 16.56 8.81
N GLY A 353 0.10 16.32 9.08
CA GLY A 353 1.11 17.37 9.20
C GLY A 353 1.14 18.10 10.55
N ASP A 354 0.21 17.83 11.47
CA ASP A 354 0.17 18.43 12.80
C ASP A 354 1.19 17.76 13.73
N VAL A 355 2.35 18.39 13.86
CA VAL A 355 3.47 17.94 14.71
C VAL A 355 3.09 17.91 16.18
N GLU A 356 2.39 18.94 16.66
CA GLU A 356 2.01 19.05 18.09
C GLU A 356 0.93 18.02 18.45
N GLY A 357 -0.07 17.83 17.59
CA GLY A 357 -1.08 16.80 17.75
C GLY A 357 -0.49 15.39 17.76
N LEU A 358 0.49 15.12 16.87
CA LEU A 358 1.20 13.84 16.85
C LEU A 358 2.03 13.68 18.14
N ALA A 359 2.79 14.70 18.57
CA ALA A 359 3.59 14.65 19.80
C ALA A 359 2.72 14.39 21.03
N GLY A 360 1.56 15.05 21.12
CA GLY A 360 0.57 14.84 22.18
C GLY A 360 0.01 13.41 22.22
N ALA A 361 -0.34 12.85 21.06
CA ALA A 361 -0.81 11.46 20.95
C ALA A 361 0.28 10.45 21.32
N MET A 362 1.52 10.65 20.86
CA MET A 362 2.68 9.83 21.24
C MET A 362 2.96 9.93 22.74
N ALA A 363 2.88 11.14 23.33
CA ALA A 363 3.07 11.34 24.76
C ALA A 363 2.06 10.54 25.61
N ARG A 364 0.80 10.45 25.16
CA ARG A 364 -0.21 9.61 25.81
C ARG A 364 0.18 8.14 25.78
N LEU A 365 0.63 7.62 24.64
CA LEU A 365 1.11 6.24 24.53
C LEU A 365 2.31 5.95 25.45
N VAL A 366 3.19 6.94 25.66
CA VAL A 366 4.35 6.79 26.55
C VAL A 366 3.95 6.76 28.01
N ARG A 367 3.06 7.69 28.43
CA ARG A 367 2.70 7.88 29.85
C ARG A 367 1.60 6.95 30.36
N GLU A 368 0.74 6.45 29.46
CA GLU A 368 -0.46 5.71 29.81
C GLU A 368 -0.35 4.25 29.30
N PRO A 369 0.37 3.34 30.03
CA PRO A 369 0.54 1.95 29.58
C PRO A 369 -0.77 1.18 29.44
N GLU A 370 -1.74 1.45 30.31
CA GLU A 370 -3.08 0.84 30.26
C GLU A 370 -3.85 1.29 29.00
N LEU A 371 -3.78 2.59 28.66
CA LEU A 371 -4.34 3.10 27.41
C LEU A 371 -3.69 2.39 26.20
N ARG A 372 -2.37 2.27 26.21
CA ARG A 372 -1.62 1.62 25.14
C ARG A 372 -2.04 0.15 24.97
N ALA A 373 -2.16 -0.59 26.06
CA ALA A 373 -2.62 -1.98 26.05
C ALA A 373 -4.05 -2.08 25.51
N ARG A 374 -4.98 -1.28 26.04
CA ARG A 374 -6.38 -1.26 25.63
C ARG A 374 -6.54 -0.93 24.14
N LEU A 375 -5.87 0.12 23.66
CA LEU A 375 -5.91 0.49 22.23
C LEU A 375 -5.41 -0.64 21.34
N GLY A 376 -4.33 -1.34 21.72
CA GLY A 376 -3.79 -2.47 20.96
C GLY A 376 -4.78 -3.64 20.87
N GLU A 377 -5.43 -3.99 21.99
CA GLU A 377 -6.44 -5.05 22.01
C GLU A 377 -7.66 -4.70 21.13
N GLU A 378 -8.19 -3.47 21.26
CA GLU A 378 -9.33 -3.02 20.45
C GLU A 378 -8.94 -2.92 18.96
N ALA A 379 -7.70 -2.49 18.65
CA ALA A 379 -7.17 -2.49 17.29
C ALA A 379 -7.20 -3.90 16.68
N ARG A 380 -6.73 -4.90 17.41
CA ARG A 380 -6.77 -6.31 16.98
C ARG A 380 -8.19 -6.80 16.76
N ARG A 381 -9.13 -6.50 17.69
CA ARG A 381 -10.55 -6.89 17.55
C ARG A 381 -11.17 -6.24 16.30
N SER A 382 -10.88 -4.96 16.05
CA SER A 382 -11.34 -4.24 14.85
C SER A 382 -10.84 -4.90 13.57
N VAL A 383 -9.58 -5.34 13.53
CA VAL A 383 -9.01 -6.03 12.36
C VAL A 383 -9.68 -7.38 12.14
N LEU A 384 -9.80 -8.20 13.18
CA LEU A 384 -10.44 -9.52 13.08
C LEU A 384 -11.89 -9.44 12.60
N ALA A 385 -12.61 -8.40 13.01
CA ALA A 385 -14.00 -8.18 12.59
C ALA A 385 -14.15 -7.64 11.15
N ARG A 386 -13.17 -6.87 10.65
CA ARG A 386 -13.38 -6.02 9.47
C ARG A 386 -12.40 -6.26 8.32
N PHE A 387 -11.16 -6.66 8.59
CA PHE A 387 -10.04 -6.56 7.65
C PHE A 387 -9.29 -7.88 7.46
N THR A 388 -9.93 -9.04 7.65
CA THR A 388 -9.29 -10.32 7.36
C THR A 388 -9.18 -10.55 5.85
N ARG A 389 -8.17 -11.29 5.40
CA ARG A 389 -7.99 -11.63 3.97
C ARG A 389 -9.15 -12.47 3.42
N GLU A 390 -9.78 -13.30 4.27
CA GLU A 390 -10.93 -14.12 3.88
C GLU A 390 -12.15 -13.25 3.57
N ARG A 391 -12.42 -12.24 4.42
CA ARG A 391 -13.49 -11.27 4.22
C ARG A 391 -13.25 -10.44 2.95
N TYR A 392 -12.03 -9.96 2.76
CA TYR A 392 -11.63 -9.25 1.56
C TYR A 392 -11.85 -10.10 0.31
N ALA A 393 -11.37 -11.35 0.29
CA ALA A 393 -11.53 -12.25 -0.84
C ALA A 393 -13.01 -12.57 -1.12
N ALA A 394 -13.85 -12.74 -0.09
CA ALA A 394 -15.29 -12.93 -0.24
C ALA A 394 -15.94 -11.72 -0.91
N GLN A 395 -15.65 -10.49 -0.47
CA GLN A 395 -16.19 -9.27 -1.07
C GLN A 395 -15.73 -9.06 -2.51
N VAL A 396 -14.46 -9.35 -2.83
CA VAL A 396 -13.96 -9.31 -4.20
C VAL A 396 -14.69 -10.34 -5.08
N ARG A 397 -14.89 -11.56 -4.57
CA ARG A 397 -15.66 -12.60 -5.28
C ARG A 397 -17.10 -12.18 -5.55
N ASP A 398 -17.75 -11.50 -4.61
CA ASP A 398 -19.11 -10.98 -4.81
C ASP A 398 -19.17 -9.97 -5.95
N VAL A 399 -18.15 -9.12 -6.10
CA VAL A 399 -18.06 -8.22 -7.27
C VAL A 399 -17.91 -9.02 -8.57
N TYR A 400 -17.07 -10.06 -8.58
CA TYR A 400 -16.94 -10.93 -9.77
C TYR A 400 -18.26 -11.61 -10.16
N MET A 401 -19.00 -12.14 -9.17
CA MET A 401 -20.29 -12.79 -9.43
C MET A 401 -21.31 -11.80 -9.99
N ARG A 402 -21.37 -10.57 -9.48
CA ARG A 402 -22.24 -9.52 -10.05
C ARG A 402 -21.87 -9.19 -11.50
N VAL A 403 -20.58 -9.06 -11.80
CA VAL A 403 -20.10 -8.77 -13.16
C VAL A 403 -20.40 -9.91 -14.14
N LEU A 404 -20.29 -11.15 -13.69
CA LEU A 404 -20.60 -12.33 -14.51
C LEU A 404 -22.12 -12.55 -14.67
N GLY A 405 -22.91 -12.35 -13.61
CA GLY A 405 -24.37 -12.46 -13.62
C GLY A 405 -25.08 -11.39 -14.45
N ALA A 406 -24.50 -10.20 -14.54
CA ALA A 406 -25.03 -9.11 -15.37
C ALA A 406 -24.89 -9.36 -16.89
N ARG A 407 -24.19 -10.43 -17.32
CA ARG A 407 -23.98 -10.83 -18.72
C ARG A 407 -24.69 -12.13 -19.10
N ALA A 408 -25.25 -12.82 -18.12
CA ALA A 408 -26.13 -13.98 -18.36
C ALA A 408 -27.57 -13.52 -18.63
#